data_6bdbbc2a0218a3cda28fd9b71d97a7ad
#
_entry.id   6bdbbc2a0218a3cda28fd9b71d97a7ad
#
_cell.length_a   1.000
_cell.length_b   1.000
_cell.length_c   1.000
_cell.angle_alpha   90.00
_cell.angle_beta   90.00
_cell.angle_gamma   90.00
#
_symmetry.space_group_name_H-M   'P 1'
#
loop_
_entity.id
_entity.type
_entity.pdbx_description
1 polymer ?
#
loop_
_entity_poly.entity_id
_entity_poly.type
_entity_poly.pdbx_seq_one_letter_code
_entity_poly.pdbx_strand_id
1 'polypeptide(L)'
;MNVSESDDLDPLLFLMLQDDEEGLSDSERRRLVALRKTLEQRYGGAQGFAEARQRWERGEEPSDSEYSELCALEIKAGERSR
;
A
#
# COMPACT_ATOMS: atom_id res chain seq x y z
N MET A 1 -14.27 -33.96 -13.83
CA MET A 1 -14.06 -33.35 -13.68
C MET A 1 -13.38 -32.97 -13.56
N ASN A 2 -13.53 -32.89 -13.56
CA ASN A 2 -13.03 -32.37 -13.32
C ASN A 2 -12.42 -31.66 -13.38
N VAL A 3 -12.06 -31.99 -13.96
CA VAL A 3 -11.66 -30.86 -14.24
C VAL A 3 -11.96 -29.74 -13.43
N SER A 4 -13.00 -29.60 -13.19
CA SER A 4 -13.42 -28.57 -12.35
C SER A 4 -12.78 -28.63 -11.04
N GLU A 5 -12.37 -29.74 -10.61
CA GLU A 5 -11.72 -29.84 -9.33
C GLU A 5 -10.46 -29.05 -9.28
N SER A 6 -9.66 -29.12 -10.27
CA SER A 6 -8.45 -28.36 -10.23
C SER A 6 -8.73 -26.90 -10.24
N ASP A 7 -9.71 -26.50 -10.96
CA ASP A 7 -10.09 -25.10 -10.99
C ASP A 7 -10.44 -24.59 -9.62
N ASP A 8 -11.13 -25.40 -8.87
CA ASP A 8 -11.51 -24.98 -7.53
C ASP A 8 -10.32 -24.78 -6.64
N LEU A 9 -9.35 -25.64 -6.75
CA LEU A 9 -8.17 -25.53 -5.91
C LEU A 9 -7.32 -24.34 -6.26
N ASP A 10 -7.18 -24.09 -7.53
CA ASP A 10 -6.33 -22.99 -7.96
C ASP A 10 -6.74 -21.65 -7.38
N PRO A 11 -8.00 -21.30 -7.41
CA PRO A 11 -8.40 -20.02 -6.82
C PRO A 11 -8.09 -19.92 -5.35
N LEU A 12 -8.23 -21.00 -4.62
CA LEU A 12 -7.94 -20.98 -3.20
C LEU A 12 -6.48 -20.72 -2.94
N LEU A 13 -5.62 -21.39 -3.67
CA LEU A 13 -4.20 -21.19 -3.50
C LEU A 13 -3.81 -19.75 -3.80
N PHE A 14 -4.38 -19.23 -4.84
CA PHE A 14 -4.10 -17.87 -5.22
C PHE A 14 -4.48 -16.88 -4.13
N LEU A 15 -5.63 -17.07 -3.53
CA LEU A 15 -6.06 -16.20 -2.44
C LEU A 15 -5.15 -16.31 -1.24
N MET A 16 -4.73 -17.51 -0.92
CA MET A 16 -3.84 -17.69 0.22
C MET A 16 -2.50 -17.01 -0.01
N LEU A 17 -1.99 -17.10 -1.21
CA LEU A 17 -0.73 -16.45 -1.51
C LEU A 17 -0.83 -14.95 -1.41
N GLN A 18 -1.93 -14.41 -1.87
CA GLN A 18 -2.13 -12.97 -1.76
C GLN A 18 -2.14 -12.51 -0.32
N ASP A 19 -2.84 -13.23 0.52
CA ASP A 19 -2.90 -12.87 1.92
C ASP A 19 -1.54 -12.90 2.56
N ASP A 20 -0.77 -13.91 2.26
CA ASP A 20 0.54 -14.07 2.85
C ASP A 20 1.49 -12.97 2.41
N GLU A 21 1.40 -12.61 1.17
CA GLU A 21 2.38 -11.69 0.62
C GLU A 21 2.15 -10.27 1.02
N GLU A 22 0.90 -9.87 1.08
CA GLU A 22 0.65 -8.45 1.16
C GLU A 22 0.02 -7.98 2.42
N GLY A 23 -0.84 -8.78 2.96
CA GLY A 23 -1.54 -8.35 4.15
C GLY A 23 -2.53 -7.22 3.92
N LEU A 24 -2.81 -6.85 2.68
CA LEU A 24 -3.79 -5.81 2.37
C LEU A 24 -4.99 -6.41 1.67
N SER A 25 -6.17 -5.95 2.05
CA SER A 25 -7.37 -6.25 1.31
C SER A 25 -7.41 -5.41 0.04
N ASP A 26 -8.33 -5.72 -0.85
CA ASP A 26 -8.50 -4.92 -2.07
C ASP A 26 -8.81 -3.48 -1.74
N SER A 27 -9.65 -3.22 -0.79
CA SER A 27 -10.00 -1.86 -0.45
C SER A 27 -8.81 -1.13 0.18
N GLU A 28 -8.01 -1.81 0.98
CA GLU A 28 -6.82 -1.19 1.54
C GLU A 28 -5.80 -0.86 0.46
N ARG A 29 -5.67 -1.73 -0.51
CA ARG A 29 -4.76 -1.47 -1.62
C ARG A 29 -5.21 -0.27 -2.43
N ARG A 30 -6.50 -0.17 -2.71
CA ARG A 30 -7.04 0.99 -3.40
C ARG A 30 -6.82 2.26 -2.60
N ARG A 31 -6.98 2.16 -1.29
CA ARG A 31 -6.75 3.31 -0.43
C ARG A 31 -5.29 3.74 -0.47
N LEU A 32 -4.37 2.78 -0.46
CA LEU A 32 -2.95 3.08 -0.53
C LEU A 32 -2.62 3.85 -1.81
N VAL A 33 -3.12 3.36 -2.94
CA VAL A 33 -2.88 4.01 -4.23
C VAL A 33 -3.49 5.41 -4.24
N ALA A 34 -4.71 5.54 -3.73
CA ALA A 34 -5.40 6.82 -3.72
C ALA A 34 -4.68 7.83 -2.84
N LEU A 35 -4.20 7.41 -1.68
CA LEU A 35 -3.45 8.29 -0.80
C LEU A 35 -2.15 8.75 -1.44
N ARG A 36 -1.45 7.83 -2.06
CA ARG A 36 -0.19 8.16 -2.73
C ARG A 36 -0.44 9.19 -3.83
N LYS A 37 -1.45 8.97 -4.63
CA LYS A 37 -1.78 9.88 -5.70
C LYS A 37 -2.20 11.26 -5.18
N THR A 38 -3.01 11.28 -4.14
CA THR A 38 -3.46 12.53 -3.53
C THR A 38 -2.28 13.33 -3.01
N LEU A 39 -1.37 12.67 -2.32
CA LEU A 39 -0.21 13.35 -1.76
C LEU A 39 0.72 13.85 -2.86
N GLU A 40 0.90 13.06 -3.90
CA GLU A 40 1.72 13.51 -5.02
C GLU A 40 1.13 14.76 -5.66
N GLN A 41 -0.17 14.80 -5.83
CA GLN A 41 -0.80 15.98 -6.40
C GLN A 41 -0.72 17.17 -5.48
N ARG A 42 -0.81 16.93 -4.19
CA ARG A 42 -0.76 18.02 -3.20
C ARG A 42 0.62 18.66 -3.13
N TYR A 43 1.67 17.89 -3.32
CA TYR A 43 3.03 18.36 -3.12
C TYR A 43 3.80 18.56 -4.43
N GLY A 44 3.11 18.57 -5.55
CA GLY A 44 3.73 18.94 -6.82
C GLY A 44 4.31 17.78 -7.60
N GLY A 45 3.75 16.60 -7.44
CA GLY A 45 4.17 15.42 -8.20
C GLY A 45 4.98 14.48 -7.34
N ALA A 46 5.44 13.41 -7.95
CA ALA A 46 6.16 12.37 -7.23
C ALA A 46 7.43 12.92 -6.58
N GLN A 47 8.14 13.77 -7.26
CA GLN A 47 9.37 14.34 -6.72
C GLN A 47 9.08 15.28 -5.55
N GLY A 48 8.07 16.14 -5.69
CA GLY A 48 7.70 17.03 -4.60
C GLY A 48 7.24 16.26 -3.37
N PHE A 49 6.50 15.20 -3.59
CA PHE A 49 6.08 14.34 -2.49
C PHE A 49 7.29 13.66 -1.84
N ALA A 50 8.25 13.18 -2.64
CA ALA A 50 9.44 12.54 -2.09
C ALA A 50 10.23 13.51 -1.20
N GLU A 51 10.33 14.75 -1.61
CA GLU A 51 11.01 15.75 -0.81
C GLU A 51 10.27 16.03 0.49
N ALA A 52 8.95 16.12 0.42
CA ALA A 52 8.15 16.32 1.62
C ALA A 52 8.33 15.16 2.60
N ARG A 53 8.33 13.94 2.07
CA ARG A 53 8.54 12.76 2.91
C ARG A 53 9.86 12.83 3.65
N GLN A 54 10.90 13.28 2.98
CA GLN A 54 12.20 13.39 3.63
C GLN A 54 12.17 14.39 4.78
N ARG A 55 11.50 15.51 4.60
CA ARG A 55 11.37 16.48 5.67
C ARG A 55 10.62 15.91 6.86
N TRP A 56 9.56 15.18 6.59
CA TRP A 56 8.77 14.57 7.67
C TRP A 56 9.57 13.50 8.41
N GLU A 57 10.33 12.72 7.68
CA GLU A 57 11.11 11.65 8.29
C GLU A 57 12.27 12.19 9.11
N ARG A 58 12.77 13.36 8.75
CA ARG A 58 13.80 14.00 9.54
C ARG A 58 13.25 14.79 10.73
N GLY A 59 11.95 14.88 10.82
CA GLY A 59 11.33 15.63 11.92
C GLY A 59 11.35 17.13 11.74
N GLU A 60 11.56 17.61 10.53
CA GLU A 60 11.62 19.06 10.29
C GLU A 60 10.26 19.70 10.37
N GLU A 61 9.23 18.97 10.06
CA GLU A 61 7.87 19.46 10.17
C GLU A 61 6.92 18.30 10.45
N PRO A 62 5.73 18.59 10.97
CA PRO A 62 4.76 17.53 11.24
C PRO A 62 4.30 16.89 9.95
N SER A 63 4.19 15.58 9.94
CA SER A 63 3.75 14.90 8.73
C SER A 63 2.25 15.08 8.52
N ASP A 64 1.86 15.03 7.25
CA ASP A 64 0.47 15.06 6.87
C ASP A 64 -0.24 13.85 7.45
N SER A 65 -1.46 14.03 7.95
CA SER A 65 -2.20 12.91 8.52
C SER A 65 -2.45 11.82 7.49
N GLU A 66 -2.66 12.19 6.23
CA GLU A 66 -2.84 11.21 5.18
C GLU A 66 -1.55 10.44 4.91
N TYR A 67 -0.41 11.09 5.10
CA TYR A 67 0.86 10.41 4.98
C TYR A 67 1.02 9.35 6.07
N SER A 68 0.57 9.64 7.27
CA SER A 68 0.60 8.66 8.35
C SER A 68 -0.21 7.42 8.00
N GLU A 69 -1.38 7.63 7.43
CA GLU A 69 -2.20 6.52 6.98
C GLU A 69 -1.50 5.73 5.87
N LEU A 70 -0.90 6.43 4.93
CA LEU A 70 -0.17 5.78 3.85
C LEU A 70 0.97 4.93 4.38
N CYS A 71 1.73 5.44 5.34
CA CYS A 71 2.83 4.69 5.93
C CYS A 71 2.34 3.43 6.61
N ALA A 72 1.23 3.51 7.32
CA ALA A 72 0.67 2.35 7.99
C ALA A 72 0.31 1.27 6.97
N LEU A 73 -0.28 1.68 5.85
CA LEU A 73 -0.62 0.73 4.80
C LEU A 73 0.62 0.15 4.14
N GLU A 74 1.64 0.96 3.93
CA GLU A 74 2.89 0.48 3.35
C GLU A 74 3.58 -0.54 4.24
N ILE A 75 3.57 -0.31 5.54
CA ILE A 75 4.14 -1.25 6.49
C ILE A 75 3.36 -2.56 6.44
N LYS A 76 2.03 -2.46 6.44
CA LYS A 76 1.18 -3.63 6.41
C LYS A 76 1.38 -4.43 5.14
N ALA A 77 1.63 -3.75 4.03
CA ALA A 77 1.88 -4.39 2.75
C ALA A 77 3.28 -4.98 2.63
N GLY A 78 4.16 -4.70 3.58
CA GLY A 78 5.53 -5.17 3.51
C GLY A 78 6.43 -4.33 2.65
N GLU A 79 5.97 -3.17 2.22
CA GLU A 79 6.76 -2.27 1.38
C GLU A 79 7.73 -1.42 2.17
N ARG A 80 7.55 -1.36 3.48
CA ARG A 80 8.34 -0.52 4.35
C ARG A 80 8.71 -1.29 5.60
N SER A 81 9.94 -1.09 6.06
CA SER A 81 10.29 -1.67 7.35
C SER A 81 9.95 -0.71 8.47
N ARG A 82 9.83 -1.22 9.66
CA ARG A 82 9.56 -0.39 10.82
C ARG A 82 10.80 0.21 11.41
#